data_88032edcf6c81b3aa60a82e79c7acaf1
#
_entry.id   88032edcf6c81b3aa60a82e79c7acaf1
#
_cell.length_a   1.000
_cell.length_b   1.000
_cell.length_c   1.000
_cell.angle_alpha   90.00
_cell.angle_beta   90.00
_cell.angle_gamma   90.00
#
_symmetry.space_group_name_H-M   'P 1'
#
loop_
_entity.id
_entity.type
_entity.pdbx_description
1 polymer ?
#
loop_
_entity_poly.entity_id
_entity_poly.type
_entity_poly.pdbx_seq_one_letter_code
_entity_poly.pdbx_strand_id
1 'polypeptide(L)'
;MLSLVMAQAQLSVPAQKQMPKNKNMLMLCMNYGRQTPIGLLSNRFGSSNTVGFSVGYKFSHNYQVQAGINSLFSGKVVENGILDSMMGPSGLLLDNTGTYAEIRLYERGYHWHVDFGKIIPMGPFNRQSGILMTAGIGFIEHRIKFTYQKTVLPQLDNGYLKGYDRLTNGLMLRGFIGYQLLDTKGKVNLVGGIEYLQGMTQNRRSYNYDTRKADNTHRTDLLLGVKIGIMITVAGREAGKKKSEQDHFFN
;
A
#
# COMPACT_ATOMS: atom_id res chain seq x y z
N MET A 1 -53.22 -52.67 -37.54
CA MET A 1 -52.56 -51.41 -37.84
C MET A 1 -52.22 -50.75 -36.52
N LEU A 2 -51.00 -50.95 -36.05
CA LEU A 2 -50.49 -50.31 -34.81
C LEU A 2 -49.72 -49.07 -35.24
N SER A 3 -50.20 -47.88 -34.85
CA SER A 3 -49.49 -46.63 -35.05
C SER A 3 -48.58 -46.36 -33.87
N LEU A 4 -47.29 -46.38 -34.15
CA LEU A 4 -46.23 -46.07 -33.21
C LEU A 4 -46.12 -44.55 -33.03
N VAL A 5 -46.52 -44.04 -31.89
CA VAL A 5 -46.32 -42.61 -31.51
C VAL A 5 -44.92 -42.46 -30.95
N MET A 6 -44.01 -41.90 -31.73
CA MET A 6 -42.67 -41.48 -31.27
C MET A 6 -42.82 -40.17 -30.49
N ALA A 7 -42.71 -40.24 -29.18
CA ALA A 7 -42.56 -39.06 -28.33
C ALA A 7 -41.13 -38.54 -28.41
N GLN A 8 -40.92 -37.45 -29.12
CA GLN A 8 -39.65 -36.70 -29.09
C GLN A 8 -39.52 -35.97 -27.75
N ALA A 9 -38.68 -36.51 -26.86
CA ALA A 9 -38.25 -35.80 -25.67
C ALA A 9 -37.32 -34.64 -26.09
N GLN A 10 -37.85 -33.43 -26.13
CA GLN A 10 -37.02 -32.21 -26.24
C GLN A 10 -36.21 -32.06 -24.95
N LEU A 11 -34.94 -32.44 -24.98
CA LEU A 11 -33.94 -32.08 -23.96
C LEU A 11 -33.85 -30.55 -23.95
N SER A 12 -34.50 -29.89 -22.99
CA SER A 12 -34.30 -28.49 -22.71
C SER A 12 -32.85 -28.29 -22.21
N VAL A 13 -32.00 -27.80 -23.09
CA VAL A 13 -30.63 -27.34 -22.69
C VAL A 13 -30.84 -26.23 -21.68
N PRO A 14 -30.32 -26.37 -20.44
CA PRO A 14 -30.48 -25.30 -19.46
C PRO A 14 -29.86 -24.03 -20.00
N ALA A 15 -30.60 -22.95 -19.99
CA ALA A 15 -30.18 -21.62 -20.45
C ALA A 15 -28.80 -21.30 -19.82
N GLN A 16 -27.78 -21.15 -20.64
CA GLN A 16 -26.46 -20.76 -20.22
C GLN A 16 -26.59 -19.44 -19.45
N LYS A 17 -26.38 -19.50 -18.14
CA LYS A 17 -26.40 -18.34 -17.27
C LYS A 17 -25.38 -17.34 -17.81
N GLN A 18 -25.87 -16.30 -18.46
CA GLN A 18 -25.00 -15.27 -19.05
C GLN A 18 -24.06 -14.75 -17.97
N MET A 19 -22.76 -14.93 -18.19
CA MET A 19 -21.75 -14.44 -17.26
C MET A 19 -21.85 -12.92 -17.17
N PRO A 20 -21.79 -12.35 -15.98
CA PRO A 20 -21.86 -10.90 -15.83
C PRO A 20 -20.76 -10.23 -16.63
N LYS A 21 -21.13 -9.27 -17.49
CA LYS A 21 -20.19 -8.49 -18.28
C LYS A 21 -19.21 -7.78 -17.35
N ASN A 22 -17.92 -7.80 -17.69
CA ASN A 22 -16.93 -6.97 -17.01
C ASN A 22 -17.35 -5.51 -17.12
N LYS A 23 -17.42 -4.82 -15.98
CA LYS A 23 -17.81 -3.41 -15.91
C LYS A 23 -16.63 -2.54 -15.56
N ASN A 24 -16.63 -1.31 -16.06
CA ASN A 24 -15.79 -0.25 -15.57
C ASN A 24 -16.25 0.15 -14.16
N MET A 25 -15.32 0.38 -13.25
CA MET A 25 -15.66 0.78 -11.89
C MET A 25 -14.56 1.61 -11.24
N LEU A 26 -14.97 2.58 -10.44
CA LEU A 26 -14.11 3.28 -9.51
C LEU A 26 -13.99 2.45 -8.24
N MET A 27 -12.78 2.34 -7.69
CA MET A 27 -12.48 1.58 -6.48
C MET A 27 -11.83 2.49 -5.46
N LEU A 28 -12.33 2.46 -4.24
CA LEU A 28 -11.73 3.09 -3.07
C LEU A 28 -11.27 1.97 -2.15
N CYS A 29 -10.01 1.95 -1.78
CA CYS A 29 -9.44 0.89 -0.97
C CYS A 29 -8.76 1.47 0.27
N MET A 30 -9.13 0.95 1.44
CA MET A 30 -8.36 1.09 2.67
C MET A 30 -7.54 -0.16 2.86
N ASN A 31 -6.27 -0.01 3.22
CA ASN A 31 -5.37 -1.14 3.33
C ASN A 31 -4.51 -1.07 4.59
N TYR A 32 -4.12 -2.26 5.04
CA TYR A 32 -3.13 -2.49 6.07
C TYR A 32 -2.08 -3.46 5.54
N GLY A 33 -0.83 -3.23 5.89
CA GLY A 33 0.27 -4.10 5.51
C GLY A 33 1.32 -4.23 6.61
N ARG A 34 2.11 -5.28 6.50
CA ARG A 34 3.32 -5.46 7.29
C ARG A 34 4.47 -5.72 6.35
N GLN A 35 5.52 -4.94 6.47
CA GLN A 35 6.69 -4.96 5.61
C GLN A 35 7.94 -5.27 6.42
N THR A 36 8.85 -6.01 5.84
CA THR A 36 10.16 -6.33 6.42
C THR A 36 11.23 -5.70 5.53
N PRO A 37 12.08 -4.85 6.08
CA PRO A 37 13.20 -4.29 5.34
C PRO A 37 14.24 -5.36 5.04
N ILE A 38 14.90 -5.23 3.88
CA ILE A 38 15.92 -6.15 3.38
C ILE A 38 17.19 -5.34 3.04
N GLY A 39 18.35 -5.95 3.19
CA GLY A 39 19.63 -5.32 2.87
C GLY A 39 19.97 -4.18 3.82
N LEU A 40 20.43 -3.05 3.28
CA LEU A 40 20.92 -1.92 4.09
C LEU A 40 19.85 -1.32 5.02
N LEU A 41 18.59 -1.34 4.61
CA LEU A 41 17.51 -0.79 5.42
C LEU A 41 17.25 -1.60 6.69
N SER A 42 17.51 -2.93 6.67
CA SER A 42 17.36 -3.79 7.84
C SER A 42 18.37 -3.48 8.97
N ASN A 43 19.46 -2.79 8.67
CA ASN A 43 20.41 -2.32 9.68
C ASN A 43 19.88 -1.10 10.46
N ARG A 44 18.84 -0.45 9.93
CA ARG A 44 18.23 0.73 10.54
C ARG A 44 16.89 0.45 11.18
N PHE A 45 16.04 -0.33 10.52
CA PHE A 45 14.68 -0.61 10.95
C PHE A 45 14.40 -2.11 10.96
N GLY A 46 13.56 -2.54 11.91
CA GLY A 46 12.94 -3.85 11.89
C GLY A 46 11.64 -3.84 11.05
N SER A 47 10.80 -4.86 11.23
CA SER A 47 9.52 -4.93 10.52
C SER A 47 8.62 -3.74 10.84
N SER A 48 7.99 -3.19 9.82
CA SER A 48 7.15 -1.99 9.85
C SER A 48 5.72 -2.33 9.47
N ASN A 49 4.78 -1.56 10.00
CA ASN A 49 3.38 -1.62 9.61
C ASN A 49 3.05 -0.46 8.67
N THR A 50 2.09 -0.68 7.78
CA THR A 50 1.56 0.36 6.89
C THR A 50 0.06 0.43 6.99
N VAL A 51 -0.47 1.65 6.96
CA VAL A 51 -1.89 1.93 6.80
C VAL A 51 -2.03 2.93 5.68
N GLY A 52 -2.95 2.69 4.78
CA GLY A 52 -3.11 3.57 3.65
C GLY A 52 -4.47 3.53 2.99
N PHE A 53 -4.57 4.42 2.01
CA PHE A 53 -5.73 4.58 1.18
C PHE A 53 -5.31 4.66 -0.29
N SER A 54 -6.11 4.08 -1.17
CA SER A 54 -5.91 4.18 -2.61
C SER A 54 -7.22 4.36 -3.36
N VAL A 55 -7.13 5.05 -4.48
CA VAL A 55 -8.20 5.24 -5.46
C VAL A 55 -7.76 4.57 -6.74
N GLY A 56 -8.61 3.76 -7.33
CA GLY A 56 -8.33 3.04 -8.56
C GLY A 56 -9.49 3.06 -9.53
N TYR A 57 -9.17 2.90 -10.79
CA TYR A 57 -10.15 2.71 -11.84
C TYR A 57 -9.86 1.40 -12.58
N LYS A 58 -10.85 0.50 -12.54
CA LYS A 58 -10.82 -0.78 -13.24
C LYS A 58 -11.57 -0.65 -14.55
N PHE A 59 -10.92 -1.03 -15.64
CA PHE A 59 -11.49 -1.10 -16.98
C PHE A 59 -12.19 -2.45 -17.23
N SER A 60 -13.09 -2.47 -18.19
CA SER A 60 -13.83 -3.68 -18.59
C SER A 60 -12.94 -4.84 -19.07
N HIS A 61 -11.71 -4.56 -19.50
CA HIS A 61 -10.73 -5.57 -19.94
C HIS A 61 -9.85 -6.11 -18.79
N ASN A 62 -10.25 -5.86 -17.52
CA ASN A 62 -9.50 -6.28 -16.32
C ASN A 62 -8.14 -5.59 -16.14
N TYR A 63 -7.86 -4.52 -16.84
CA TYR A 63 -6.78 -3.61 -16.49
C TYR A 63 -7.25 -2.64 -15.41
N GLN A 64 -6.33 -2.18 -14.59
CA GLN A 64 -6.61 -1.15 -13.61
C GLN A 64 -5.45 -0.18 -13.46
N VAL A 65 -5.78 1.06 -13.13
CA VAL A 65 -4.84 2.10 -12.70
C VAL A 65 -5.25 2.49 -11.29
N GLN A 66 -4.29 2.67 -10.41
CA GLN A 66 -4.56 3.11 -9.04
C GLN A 66 -3.48 4.08 -8.56
N ALA A 67 -3.88 5.00 -7.71
CA ALA A 67 -2.99 5.88 -6.96
C ALA A 67 -3.26 5.71 -5.47
N GLY A 68 -2.23 5.73 -4.65
CA GLY A 68 -2.38 5.55 -3.22
C GLY A 68 -1.30 6.23 -2.40
N ILE A 69 -1.63 6.39 -1.11
CA ILE A 69 -0.72 6.88 -0.09
C ILE A 69 -0.79 5.95 1.12
N ASN A 70 0.37 5.62 1.70
CA ASN A 70 0.47 4.78 2.88
C ASN A 70 1.40 5.44 3.90
N SER A 71 1.01 5.45 5.15
CA SER A 71 1.85 5.79 6.29
C SER A 71 2.63 4.56 6.72
N LEU A 72 3.93 4.71 6.98
CA LEU A 72 4.86 3.68 7.43
C LEU A 72 5.23 3.95 8.88
N PHE A 73 5.14 2.95 9.75
CA PHE A 73 5.45 3.12 11.17
C PHE A 73 5.92 1.82 11.84
N SER A 74 6.91 1.96 12.73
CA SER A 74 7.43 0.87 13.56
C SER A 74 7.97 1.42 14.89
N GLY A 75 7.93 0.59 15.92
CA GLY A 75 8.68 0.79 17.17
C GLY A 75 10.04 0.09 17.16
N LYS A 76 10.43 -0.54 16.05
CA LYS A 76 11.68 -1.31 15.94
C LYS A 76 12.72 -0.54 15.16
N VAL A 77 13.46 0.32 15.84
CA VAL A 77 14.67 0.97 15.33
C VAL A 77 15.87 0.16 15.84
N VAL A 78 16.70 -0.31 14.91
CA VAL A 78 17.86 -1.19 15.18
C VAL A 78 19.18 -0.47 14.99
N GLU A 79 19.16 0.79 14.53
CA GLU A 79 20.37 1.57 14.32
C GLU A 79 21.08 1.80 15.66
N ASN A 80 22.25 1.15 15.85
CA ASN A 80 23.04 1.23 17.06
C ASN A 80 23.85 2.53 17.09
N GLY A 81 24.11 3.03 18.30
CA GLY A 81 25.04 4.14 18.51
C GLY A 81 24.50 5.53 18.20
N ILE A 82 23.25 5.67 17.75
CA ILE A 82 22.68 6.98 17.37
C ILE A 82 22.63 7.97 18.54
N LEU A 83 22.57 7.48 19.77
CA LEU A 83 22.54 8.28 20.99
C LEU A 83 23.86 8.27 21.78
N ASP A 84 24.86 7.48 21.37
CA ASP A 84 26.11 7.27 22.14
C ASP A 84 26.87 8.56 22.43
N SER A 85 26.82 9.51 21.48
CA SER A 85 27.49 10.81 21.65
C SER A 85 26.83 11.71 22.73
N MET A 86 25.63 11.34 23.18
CA MET A 86 24.85 12.08 24.17
C MET A 86 24.81 11.36 25.52
N MET A 87 25.26 10.10 25.58
CA MET A 87 25.29 9.33 26.82
C MET A 87 26.50 9.71 27.65
N GLY A 88 26.30 9.81 28.98
CA GLY A 88 27.38 9.98 29.94
C GLY A 88 28.23 8.71 30.11
N PRO A 89 29.26 8.75 30.94
CA PRO A 89 30.14 7.59 31.21
C PRO A 89 29.38 6.37 31.77
N SER A 90 28.21 6.59 32.36
CA SER A 90 27.31 5.53 32.87
C SER A 90 26.49 4.87 31.80
N GLY A 91 26.59 5.27 30.52
CA GLY A 91 25.73 4.79 29.43
C GLY A 91 24.29 5.30 29.51
N LEU A 92 24.03 6.32 30.32
CA LEU A 92 22.71 6.88 30.54
C LEU A 92 22.66 8.32 30.03
N LEU A 93 21.51 8.71 29.51
CA LEU A 93 21.24 10.08 29.13
C LEU A 93 20.65 10.83 30.31
N LEU A 94 21.22 11.98 30.63
CA LEU A 94 20.72 12.87 31.69
C LEU A 94 20.03 14.09 31.08
N ASP A 95 18.96 14.50 31.69
CA ASP A 95 18.30 15.75 31.37
C ASP A 95 19.01 16.96 32.02
N ASN A 96 18.49 18.15 31.83
CA ASN A 96 19.04 19.38 32.42
C ASN A 96 18.92 19.46 33.94
N THR A 97 18.19 18.54 34.58
CA THR A 97 18.06 18.44 36.05
C THR A 97 18.91 17.33 36.65
N GLY A 98 19.67 16.61 35.82
CA GLY A 98 20.47 15.44 36.23
C GLY A 98 19.66 14.16 36.42
N THR A 99 18.38 14.14 35.98
CA THR A 99 17.51 12.98 36.04
C THR A 99 17.67 12.15 34.76
N TYR A 100 17.45 10.84 34.85
CA TYR A 100 17.51 9.94 33.69
C TYR A 100 16.37 10.24 32.71
N ALA A 101 16.74 10.41 31.44
CA ALA A 101 15.80 10.60 30.35
C ALA A 101 15.61 9.30 29.57
N GLU A 102 14.37 8.80 29.54
CA GLU A 102 13.99 7.69 28.68
C GLU A 102 13.67 8.21 27.28
N ILE A 103 14.42 7.73 26.28
CA ILE A 103 14.18 8.04 24.88
C ILE A 103 13.73 6.78 24.16
N ARG A 104 12.64 6.91 23.40
CA ARG A 104 12.14 5.85 22.51
C ARG A 104 12.25 6.30 21.07
N LEU A 105 12.79 5.41 20.25
CA LEU A 105 12.97 5.61 18.82
C LEU A 105 11.87 4.90 18.06
N TYR A 106 11.30 5.59 17.09
CA TYR A 106 10.25 5.06 16.22
C TYR A 106 10.60 5.34 14.77
N GLU A 107 10.31 4.39 13.90
CA GLU A 107 10.26 4.66 12.48
C GLU A 107 8.96 5.40 12.15
N ARG A 108 9.06 6.43 11.33
CA ARG A 108 7.94 7.15 10.74
C ARG A 108 8.26 7.49 9.30
N GLY A 109 7.30 7.26 8.43
CA GLY A 109 7.45 7.54 7.01
C GLY A 109 6.11 7.49 6.29
N TYR A 110 6.19 7.70 5.02
CA TYR A 110 5.07 7.52 4.10
C TYR A 110 5.61 7.17 2.72
N HIS A 111 4.75 6.56 1.92
CA HIS A 111 5.00 6.43 0.49
C HIS A 111 3.70 6.67 -0.28
N TRP A 112 3.83 7.29 -1.43
CA TRP A 112 2.76 7.38 -2.41
C TRP A 112 3.18 6.70 -3.70
N HIS A 113 2.20 6.25 -4.48
CA HIS A 113 2.46 5.49 -5.69
C HIS A 113 1.34 5.64 -6.70
N VAL A 114 1.69 5.41 -7.96
CA VAL A 114 0.76 5.21 -9.06
C VAL A 114 1.13 3.89 -9.72
N ASP A 115 0.15 2.99 -9.81
CA ASP A 115 0.34 1.64 -10.36
C ASP A 115 -0.56 1.41 -11.55
N PHE A 116 -0.06 0.60 -12.46
CA PHE A 116 -0.83 -0.05 -13.51
C PHE A 116 -0.83 -1.55 -13.27
N GLY A 117 -1.96 -2.21 -13.53
CA GLY A 117 -2.05 -3.64 -13.31
C GLY A 117 -3.15 -4.32 -14.10
N LYS A 118 -3.14 -5.65 -13.97
CA LYS A 118 -4.09 -6.53 -14.63
C LYS A 118 -4.62 -7.56 -13.64
N ILE A 119 -5.92 -7.82 -13.73
CA ILE A 119 -6.56 -8.94 -13.04
C ILE A 119 -6.64 -10.10 -14.03
N ILE A 120 -6.07 -11.23 -13.65
CA ILE A 120 -6.20 -12.51 -14.35
C ILE A 120 -7.35 -13.24 -13.69
N PRO A 121 -8.51 -13.37 -14.36
CA PRO A 121 -9.68 -14.00 -13.77
C PRO A 121 -9.40 -15.45 -13.39
N MET A 122 -9.83 -15.84 -12.20
CA MET A 122 -9.78 -17.23 -11.75
C MET A 122 -11.20 -17.72 -11.45
N GLY A 123 -11.62 -18.71 -12.22
CA GLY A 123 -12.91 -19.37 -12.06
C GLY A 123 -13.95 -18.97 -13.09
N PRO A 124 -14.93 -19.87 -13.31
CA PRO A 124 -15.92 -19.73 -14.38
C PRO A 124 -17.05 -18.74 -14.03
N PHE A 125 -17.24 -18.41 -12.73
CA PHE A 125 -18.43 -17.71 -12.28
C PHE A 125 -18.22 -16.19 -12.07
N ASN A 126 -16.97 -15.73 -11.87
CA ASN A 126 -16.69 -14.32 -11.63
C ASN A 126 -15.45 -13.85 -12.37
N ARG A 127 -15.62 -13.22 -13.52
CA ARG A 127 -14.54 -12.67 -14.34
C ARG A 127 -13.94 -11.36 -13.79
N GLN A 128 -14.47 -10.83 -12.71
CA GLN A 128 -13.98 -9.59 -12.11
C GLN A 128 -13.00 -9.83 -10.97
N SER A 129 -13.00 -11.05 -10.40
CA SER A 129 -12.09 -11.48 -9.35
C SER A 129 -10.98 -12.35 -9.94
N GLY A 130 -9.81 -12.34 -9.30
CA GLY A 130 -8.69 -13.16 -9.73
C GLY A 130 -7.36 -12.69 -9.19
N ILE A 131 -6.29 -13.20 -9.77
CA ILE A 131 -4.93 -12.78 -9.46
C ILE A 131 -4.73 -11.37 -9.99
N LEU A 132 -4.42 -10.44 -9.10
CA LEU A 132 -4.04 -9.08 -9.41
C LEU A 132 -2.52 -8.97 -9.43
N MET A 133 -1.98 -8.47 -10.52
CA MET A 133 -0.58 -8.10 -10.64
C MET A 133 -0.50 -6.61 -10.98
N THR A 134 0.23 -5.84 -10.17
CA THR A 134 0.47 -4.43 -10.44
C THR A 134 1.95 -4.10 -10.38
N ALA A 135 2.36 -3.14 -11.19
CA ALA A 135 3.66 -2.49 -11.12
C ALA A 135 3.46 -0.99 -11.20
N GLY A 136 4.30 -0.24 -10.50
CA GLY A 136 4.16 1.19 -10.43
C GLY A 136 5.40 1.91 -9.93
N ILE A 137 5.27 3.22 -9.93
CA ILE A 137 6.29 4.15 -9.45
C ILE A 137 5.71 5.03 -8.37
N GLY A 138 6.59 5.57 -7.54
CA GLY A 138 6.18 6.45 -6.47
C GLY A 138 7.36 7.13 -5.80
N PHE A 139 7.12 7.52 -4.57
CA PHE A 139 8.10 8.18 -3.73
C PHE A 139 7.96 7.65 -2.31
N ILE A 140 9.08 7.43 -1.65
CA ILE A 140 9.14 6.95 -0.27
C ILE A 140 9.96 7.92 0.58
N GLU A 141 9.49 8.15 1.80
CA GLU A 141 10.20 8.88 2.82
C GLU A 141 10.11 8.14 4.15
N HIS A 142 11.22 8.07 4.87
CA HIS A 142 11.26 7.54 6.23
C HIS A 142 12.29 8.28 7.07
N ARG A 143 12.06 8.27 8.39
CA ARG A 143 12.94 8.89 9.38
C ARG A 143 12.82 8.21 10.74
N ILE A 144 13.78 8.45 11.60
CA ILE A 144 13.72 8.10 13.01
C ILE A 144 13.06 9.25 13.77
N LYS A 145 11.96 8.96 14.45
CA LYS A 145 11.28 9.89 15.35
C LYS A 145 11.69 9.59 16.78
N PHE A 146 12.18 10.61 17.48
CA PHE A 146 12.49 10.56 18.89
C PHE A 146 11.25 10.93 19.70
N THR A 147 10.98 10.17 20.75
CA THR A 147 9.93 10.46 21.72
C THR A 147 10.52 10.34 23.11
N TYR A 148 10.43 11.37 23.89
CA TYR A 148 10.88 11.45 25.27
C TYR A 148 9.83 12.09 26.15
N GLN A 149 9.78 11.71 27.44
CA GLN A 149 8.82 12.25 28.37
C GLN A 149 9.34 13.57 28.92
N LYS A 150 8.58 14.65 28.78
CA LYS A 150 8.57 15.97 29.47
C LYS A 150 9.91 16.49 30.06
N THR A 151 11.03 15.84 29.78
CA THR A 151 12.36 16.23 30.19
C THR A 151 12.93 17.22 29.18
N VAL A 152 13.55 18.27 29.65
CA VAL A 152 14.21 19.22 28.76
C VAL A 152 15.58 18.64 28.39
N LEU A 153 15.67 18.18 27.14
CA LEU A 153 16.92 17.71 26.55
C LEU A 153 17.40 18.73 25.52
N PRO A 154 18.26 19.67 25.91
CA PRO A 154 18.75 20.71 25.00
C PRO A 154 19.45 20.14 23.77
N GLN A 155 20.06 18.95 23.92
CA GLN A 155 20.75 18.22 22.84
C GLN A 155 19.77 17.71 21.77
N LEU A 156 18.48 17.62 22.07
CA LEU A 156 17.42 17.16 21.17
C LEU A 156 16.42 18.26 20.84
N ASP A 157 16.71 19.51 21.16
CA ASP A 157 15.84 20.62 20.81
C ASP A 157 15.78 20.82 19.28
N ASN A 158 14.71 21.47 18.81
CA ASN A 158 14.19 21.53 17.44
C ASN A 158 15.19 21.58 16.29
N GLY A 159 16.37 22.18 16.47
CA GLY A 159 17.43 22.24 15.48
C GLY A 159 18.32 20.99 15.47
N TYR A 160 18.64 20.46 16.63
CA TYR A 160 19.58 19.36 16.79
C TYR A 160 18.99 18.00 16.40
N LEU A 161 17.68 17.78 16.59
CA LEU A 161 16.99 16.56 16.14
C LEU A 161 17.21 16.25 14.66
N LYS A 162 17.37 17.26 13.82
CA LYS A 162 17.65 17.09 12.39
C LYS A 162 18.99 16.39 12.13
N GLY A 163 19.94 16.50 13.04
CA GLY A 163 21.23 15.81 12.92
C GLY A 163 21.20 14.33 13.30
N TYR A 164 20.07 13.84 13.84
CA TYR A 164 19.93 12.45 14.30
C TYR A 164 18.80 11.70 13.61
N ASP A 165 17.82 12.38 13.00
CA ASP A 165 16.56 11.77 12.53
C ASP A 165 16.70 10.92 11.27
N ARG A 166 17.85 10.94 10.60
CA ARG A 166 18.13 10.12 9.40
C ARG A 166 17.05 10.27 8.32
N LEU A 167 16.52 11.47 8.13
CA LEU A 167 15.51 11.71 7.10
C LEU A 167 16.05 11.27 5.73
N THR A 168 15.42 10.27 5.17
CA THR A 168 15.80 9.66 3.90
C THR A 168 14.59 9.59 2.99
N ASN A 169 14.74 9.99 1.73
CA ASN A 169 13.67 9.89 0.75
C ASN A 169 14.20 9.72 -0.68
N GLY A 170 13.32 9.29 -1.57
CA GLY A 170 13.66 9.13 -2.98
C GLY A 170 12.55 8.49 -3.80
N LEU A 171 12.84 8.29 -5.08
CA LEU A 171 11.95 7.58 -5.99
C LEU A 171 11.79 6.13 -5.57
N MET A 172 10.63 5.54 -5.87
CA MET A 172 10.29 4.18 -5.49
C MET A 172 9.68 3.43 -6.65
N LEU A 173 10.13 2.20 -6.87
CA LEU A 173 9.46 1.21 -7.68
C LEU A 173 8.60 0.33 -6.76
N ARG A 174 7.42 -0.03 -7.24
CA ARG A 174 6.49 -0.87 -6.51
C ARG A 174 6.01 -2.04 -7.36
N GLY A 175 5.94 -3.22 -6.75
CA GLY A 175 5.31 -4.41 -7.31
C GLY A 175 4.31 -4.99 -6.31
N PHE A 176 3.18 -5.49 -6.80
CA PHE A 176 2.23 -6.22 -5.98
C PHE A 176 1.68 -7.41 -6.76
N ILE A 177 1.60 -8.55 -6.10
CA ILE A 177 0.93 -9.75 -6.58
C ILE A 177 0.02 -10.28 -5.48
N GLY A 178 -1.23 -10.54 -5.82
CA GLY A 178 -2.20 -11.01 -4.84
C GLY A 178 -3.51 -11.43 -5.46
N TYR A 179 -4.51 -11.62 -4.64
CA TYR A 179 -5.86 -11.94 -5.06
C TYR A 179 -6.79 -10.76 -4.80
N GLN A 180 -7.56 -10.38 -5.80
CA GLN A 180 -8.62 -9.38 -5.71
C GLN A 180 -9.97 -10.06 -5.85
N LEU A 181 -10.77 -9.96 -4.79
CA LEU A 181 -12.15 -10.42 -4.74
C LEU A 181 -13.09 -9.23 -4.96
N LEU A 182 -13.85 -9.26 -6.04
CA LEU A 182 -14.91 -8.30 -6.31
C LEU A 182 -16.24 -9.04 -6.33
N ASP A 183 -17.09 -8.78 -5.34
CA ASP A 183 -18.42 -9.39 -5.27
C ASP A 183 -19.31 -8.82 -6.37
N THR A 184 -20.00 -9.69 -7.08
CA THR A 184 -20.97 -9.32 -8.13
C THR A 184 -22.18 -8.57 -7.58
N LYS A 185 -22.47 -8.74 -6.29
CA LYS A 185 -23.54 -8.04 -5.57
C LYS A 185 -23.05 -6.78 -4.85
N GLY A 186 -21.74 -6.48 -4.93
CA GLY A 186 -21.14 -5.27 -4.40
C GLY A 186 -21.04 -5.19 -2.86
N LYS A 187 -21.23 -6.31 -2.15
CA LYS A 187 -21.30 -6.28 -0.69
C LYS A 187 -19.92 -6.32 0.01
N VAL A 188 -18.99 -7.13 -0.51
CA VAL A 188 -17.67 -7.28 0.09
C VAL A 188 -16.63 -7.40 -1.00
N ASN A 189 -15.71 -6.46 -1.04
CA ASN A 189 -14.59 -6.50 -1.97
C ASN A 189 -13.31 -6.45 -1.16
N LEU A 190 -12.42 -7.40 -1.44
CA LEU A 190 -11.18 -7.59 -0.71
C LEU A 190 -10.01 -7.67 -1.68
N VAL A 191 -8.85 -7.28 -1.21
CA VAL A 191 -7.57 -7.52 -1.88
C VAL A 191 -6.56 -7.98 -0.84
N GLY A 192 -5.72 -8.94 -1.22
CA GLY A 192 -4.64 -9.39 -0.34
C GLY A 192 -3.52 -10.01 -1.15
N GLY A 193 -2.29 -9.82 -0.71
CA GLY A 193 -1.14 -10.34 -1.43
C GLY A 193 0.19 -9.87 -0.88
N ILE A 194 1.21 -10.02 -1.70
CA ILE A 194 2.61 -9.67 -1.41
C ILE A 194 2.93 -8.35 -2.12
N GLU A 195 3.55 -7.45 -1.40
CA GLU A 195 4.00 -6.15 -1.86
C GLU A 195 5.52 -6.05 -1.79
N TYR A 196 6.13 -5.57 -2.86
CA TYR A 196 7.55 -5.28 -2.96
C TYR A 196 7.74 -3.78 -3.22
N LEU A 197 8.62 -3.13 -2.45
CA LEU A 197 9.01 -1.74 -2.63
C LEU A 197 10.53 -1.65 -2.76
N GLN A 198 10.99 -0.90 -3.74
CA GLN A 198 12.39 -0.57 -3.93
C GLN A 198 12.56 0.94 -4.03
N GLY A 199 13.05 1.56 -2.98
CA GLY A 199 13.38 2.98 -2.93
C GLY A 199 14.80 3.24 -3.37
N MET A 200 14.99 4.17 -4.30
CA MET A 200 16.29 4.76 -4.63
C MET A 200 16.39 6.05 -3.83
N THR A 201 16.97 5.97 -2.65
CA THR A 201 16.87 7.00 -1.62
C THR A 201 18.19 7.65 -1.32
N GLN A 202 18.14 8.81 -0.69
CA GLN A 202 19.28 9.55 -0.20
C GLN A 202 18.93 10.27 1.09
N ASN A 203 19.90 10.37 2.02
CA ASN A 203 19.76 11.19 3.22
C ASN A 203 19.57 12.66 2.82
N ARG A 204 18.62 13.33 3.48
CA ARG A 204 18.29 14.74 3.23
C ARG A 204 18.85 15.69 4.29
N ARG A 205 19.59 15.14 5.26
CA ARG A 205 20.29 15.94 6.26
C ARG A 205 21.70 16.24 5.80
N SER A 206 22.10 17.48 5.96
CA SER A 206 23.46 17.93 5.59
C SER A 206 24.56 17.31 6.43
N TYR A 207 24.23 16.90 7.67
CA TYR A 207 25.20 16.41 8.63
C TYR A 207 24.56 15.48 9.66
N ASN A 208 25.22 14.38 9.97
CA ASN A 208 24.86 13.46 11.05
C ASN A 208 25.75 13.76 12.27
N TYR A 209 25.15 14.14 13.39
CA TYR A 209 25.89 14.56 14.57
C TYR A 209 26.57 13.41 15.32
N ASP A 210 25.98 12.23 15.32
CA ASP A 210 26.56 11.04 15.94
C ASP A 210 27.82 10.58 15.21
N THR A 211 27.81 10.54 13.89
CA THR A 211 28.96 10.14 13.07
C THR A 211 29.94 11.28 12.78
N ARG A 212 29.53 12.53 13.07
CA ARG A 212 30.24 13.76 12.74
C ARG A 212 30.66 13.86 11.28
N LYS A 213 29.77 13.40 10.37
CA LYS A 213 30.01 13.37 8.92
C LYS A 213 28.76 13.76 8.15
N ALA A 214 28.96 14.33 6.98
CA ALA A 214 27.90 14.44 5.98
C ALA A 214 27.60 13.04 5.41
N ASP A 215 26.34 12.73 5.18
CA ASP A 215 25.90 11.49 4.55
C ASP A 215 25.16 11.81 3.25
N ASN A 216 25.89 11.77 2.16
CA ASN A 216 25.37 11.98 0.80
C ASN A 216 25.21 10.67 0.04
N THR A 217 25.25 9.53 0.74
CA THR A 217 25.24 8.21 0.12
C THR A 217 23.88 7.91 -0.50
N HIS A 218 23.91 7.50 -1.75
CA HIS A 218 22.74 6.89 -2.41
C HIS A 218 22.54 5.48 -1.85
N ARG A 219 21.28 5.16 -1.57
CA ARG A 219 20.89 3.88 -0.95
C ARG A 219 19.79 3.23 -1.77
N THR A 220 19.77 1.91 -1.73
CA THR A 220 18.65 1.13 -2.20
C THR A 220 17.92 0.55 -0.99
N ASP A 221 16.74 1.06 -0.72
CA ASP A 221 15.89 0.60 0.38
C ASP A 221 14.90 -0.42 -0.14
N LEU A 222 15.00 -1.64 0.33
CA LEU A 222 14.13 -2.75 -0.08
C LEU A 222 13.19 -3.12 1.05
N LEU A 223 11.89 -3.26 0.71
CA LEU A 223 10.84 -3.69 1.62
C LEU A 223 10.01 -4.78 0.95
N LEU A 224 9.84 -5.89 1.63
CA LEU A 224 8.97 -6.99 1.21
C LEU A 224 7.92 -7.21 2.30
N GLY A 225 6.67 -7.35 1.92
CA GLY A 225 5.61 -7.51 2.91
C GLY A 225 4.34 -8.12 2.38
N VAL A 226 3.40 -8.26 3.29
CA VAL A 226 2.03 -8.67 3.01
C VAL A 226 1.12 -7.47 3.17
N LYS A 227 0.07 -7.42 2.34
CA LYS A 227 -0.92 -6.33 2.34
C LYS A 227 -2.31 -6.91 2.18
N ILE A 228 -3.23 -6.40 2.96
CA ILE A 228 -4.66 -6.69 2.85
C ILE A 228 -5.42 -5.37 2.75
N GLY A 229 -6.55 -5.39 2.08
CA GLY A 229 -7.39 -4.19 1.93
C GLY A 229 -8.85 -4.53 1.72
N ILE A 230 -9.69 -3.60 2.17
CA ILE A 230 -11.13 -3.61 1.95
C ILE A 230 -11.42 -2.55 0.89
N MET A 231 -12.22 -2.90 -0.11
CA MET A 231 -12.54 -2.01 -1.22
C MET A 231 -14.03 -1.70 -1.27
N ILE A 232 -14.33 -0.46 -1.58
CA ILE A 232 -15.67 -0.01 -1.97
C ILE A 232 -15.63 0.26 -3.47
N THR A 233 -16.56 -0.31 -4.20
CA THR A 233 -16.66 -0.14 -5.66
C THR A 233 -17.88 0.69 -6.00
N VAL A 234 -17.65 1.70 -6.85
CA VAL A 234 -18.72 2.48 -7.45
C VAL A 234 -18.78 2.11 -8.93
N ALA A 235 -19.84 1.42 -9.33
CA ALA A 235 -20.04 1.10 -10.74
C ALA A 235 -20.21 2.38 -11.54
N GLY A 236 -19.39 2.57 -12.57
CA GLY A 236 -19.58 3.67 -13.50
C GLY A 236 -20.96 3.54 -14.18
N ARG A 237 -21.72 4.62 -14.25
CA ARG A 237 -22.91 4.67 -15.12
C ARG A 237 -22.46 4.28 -16.53
N GLU A 238 -23.17 3.32 -17.13
CA GLU A 238 -23.04 3.09 -18.58
C GLU A 238 -23.37 4.42 -19.27
N ALA A 239 -22.37 5.06 -19.85
CA ALA A 239 -22.59 6.21 -20.70
C ALA A 239 -23.40 5.71 -21.92
N GLY A 240 -24.66 6.10 -22.01
CA GLY A 240 -25.44 6.02 -23.24
C GLY A 240 -26.33 4.81 -23.43
N LYS A 241 -27.40 4.69 -22.66
CA LYS A 241 -28.72 4.41 -23.27
C LYS A 241 -29.51 5.72 -23.29
N LYS A 242 -29.31 6.52 -24.34
CA LYS A 242 -30.37 7.41 -24.79
C LYS A 242 -31.60 6.50 -25.02
N LYS A 243 -32.60 6.61 -24.15
CA LYS A 243 -33.93 6.16 -24.45
C LYS A 243 -34.32 6.92 -25.73
N SER A 244 -34.37 6.24 -26.86
CA SER A 244 -35.07 6.76 -28.04
C SER A 244 -36.52 6.87 -27.66
N GLU A 245 -36.91 8.05 -27.26
CA GLU A 245 -38.28 8.49 -27.17
C GLU A 245 -38.66 8.90 -28.60
N GLN A 246 -38.93 7.91 -29.41
CA GLN A 246 -39.60 8.06 -30.70
C GLN A 246 -40.65 6.97 -30.81
N ASP A 247 -41.81 7.43 -31.14
CA ASP A 247 -43.01 6.76 -31.56
C ASP A 247 -44.14 6.74 -30.53
N HIS A 248 -44.82 7.87 -30.47
CA HIS A 248 -46.28 7.92 -30.39
C HIS A 248 -46.79 9.34 -30.73
N PHE A 249 -46.66 9.71 -31.99
CA PHE A 249 -47.56 10.64 -32.61
C PHE A 249 -47.87 10.07 -34.00
N PHE A 250 -49.04 9.48 -34.09
CA PHE A 250 -49.93 9.31 -35.26
C PHE A 250 -50.84 8.11 -35.01
N ASN A 251 -52.02 8.37 -34.47
CA ASN A 251 -53.36 8.11 -34.98
C ASN A 251 -54.40 8.47 -33.92
#